data_e43821bb1fc8f009acfcabe86ea336d0
#
_entry.id   e43821bb1fc8f009acfcabe86ea336d0
#
_cell.length_a   1.000
_cell.length_b   1.000
_cell.length_c   1.000
_cell.angle_alpha   90.00
_cell.angle_beta   90.00
_cell.angle_gamma   90.00
#
_symmetry.space_group_name_H-M   'P 1'
#
loop_
_entity.id
_entity.type
_entity.pdbx_description
1 polymer ?
#
loop_
_entity_poly.entity_id
_entity_poly.type
_entity_poly.pdbx_seq_one_letter_code
_entity_poly.pdbx_strand_id
1 'polypeptide(L)'
;AGGAVGRPVTEASEPSPRINRHYGLDWLRIAAFVLLIVYHIGMVFAPWDWVIKTNHRIPGLIAPMSLLTPWRLALLFAVSGYASWHLFTKSGSAGKFLRSRNVRLLIPLAFGMVALVPVEMWVRVMDKGYPHGLIQFWTHDYWRSGEFWGREFPSWEHLWFVAYLWAYTAILAAVLARRRGRFDAGVAAAVAWLSKGWRILWAPAGLLAIAKVGLMFVVEEEHGLFRDWAGHAQYVPMFLFGFVLAGAPQLWSPLQRVWKAALALAGLAGAIVVVVELSFPGEAIPPHWVMAGERAAQVAMAWTMTIALFVLADRYWNRDHRWRKSLAEAVFPFYLIHQPAIVLITWYSLPLKLDSWIEFAMLLAGTSAICTAFYLIGREIGWLRPLIGLGPRRPHNIPDTSPQPA
;
A
#
# COMPACT_ATOMS: atom_id res chain seq x y z
N ALA A 1 -59.76 21.42 -43.95
CA ALA A 1 -58.82 20.30 -43.80
C ALA A 1 -57.48 20.86 -43.35
N GLY A 2 -57.23 20.84 -42.04
CA GLY A 2 -55.98 21.28 -41.47
C GLY A 2 -55.37 20.13 -40.70
N GLY A 3 -54.26 19.59 -41.24
CA GLY A 3 -53.48 18.56 -40.60
C GLY A 3 -52.59 19.13 -39.49
N ALA A 4 -52.80 18.65 -38.27
CA ALA A 4 -51.91 18.94 -37.15
C ALA A 4 -50.66 18.03 -37.25
N VAL A 5 -49.47 18.64 -37.47
CA VAL A 5 -48.19 17.99 -37.43
C VAL A 5 -47.80 17.82 -35.96
N GLY A 6 -47.78 16.55 -35.50
CA GLY A 6 -47.32 16.21 -34.16
C GLY A 6 -45.84 16.49 -34.00
N ARG A 7 -45.46 17.24 -32.96
CA ARG A 7 -44.07 17.45 -32.53
C ARG A 7 -43.51 16.10 -31.99
N PRO A 8 -42.28 15.74 -32.34
CA PRO A 8 -41.65 14.57 -31.73
C PRO A 8 -41.39 14.83 -30.25
N VAL A 9 -41.82 13.89 -29.42
CA VAL A 9 -41.52 13.85 -27.98
C VAL A 9 -40.03 13.61 -27.85
N THR A 10 -39.31 14.60 -27.32
CA THR A 10 -37.89 14.48 -26.94
C THR A 10 -37.83 13.43 -25.82
N GLU A 11 -37.29 12.25 -26.12
CA GLU A 11 -36.88 11.27 -25.11
C GLU A 11 -35.92 11.96 -24.12
N ALA A 12 -36.37 12.10 -22.87
CA ALA A 12 -35.56 12.53 -21.77
C ALA A 12 -34.44 11.48 -21.60
N SER A 13 -33.18 11.89 -21.89
CA SER A 13 -32.01 11.07 -21.62
C SER A 13 -31.98 10.68 -20.16
N GLU A 14 -32.08 9.36 -19.90
CA GLU A 14 -31.90 8.81 -18.55
C GLU A 14 -30.59 9.35 -17.95
N PRO A 15 -30.59 9.83 -16.71
CA PRO A 15 -29.38 10.28 -16.06
C PRO A 15 -28.44 9.09 -15.93
N SER A 16 -27.24 9.20 -16.52
CA SER A 16 -26.18 8.20 -16.38
C SER A 16 -26.02 7.80 -14.92
N PRO A 17 -25.88 6.50 -14.58
CA PRO A 17 -25.79 6.06 -13.20
C PRO A 17 -24.63 6.79 -12.52
N ARG A 18 -24.94 7.58 -11.50
CA ARG A 18 -23.94 8.22 -10.66
C ARG A 18 -23.13 7.11 -10.01
N ILE A 19 -21.90 6.91 -10.46
CA ILE A 19 -20.94 6.03 -9.81
C ILE A 19 -20.82 6.52 -8.37
N ASN A 20 -21.39 5.78 -7.43
CA ASN A 20 -21.28 6.08 -6.00
C ASN A 20 -19.79 6.06 -5.64
N ARG A 21 -19.17 7.22 -5.51
CA ARG A 21 -17.76 7.34 -5.19
C ARG A 21 -17.57 7.12 -3.69
N HIS A 22 -16.89 6.04 -3.34
CA HIS A 22 -16.55 5.71 -1.95
C HIS A 22 -15.38 6.57 -1.46
N TYR A 23 -15.66 7.80 -1.00
CA TYR A 23 -14.64 8.69 -0.42
C TYR A 23 -13.95 8.10 0.80
N GLY A 24 -14.64 7.23 1.54
CA GLY A 24 -14.10 6.52 2.70
C GLY A 24 -12.83 5.74 2.37
N LEU A 25 -12.72 5.15 1.17
CA LEU A 25 -11.52 4.41 0.77
C LEU A 25 -10.33 5.32 0.44
N ASP A 26 -10.57 6.56 -0.02
CA ASP A 26 -9.50 7.56 -0.13
C ASP A 26 -8.95 7.91 1.26
N TRP A 27 -9.82 8.11 2.25
CA TRP A 27 -9.42 8.37 3.64
C TRP A 27 -8.72 7.19 4.27
N LEU A 28 -9.20 5.97 4.01
CA LEU A 28 -8.57 4.74 4.50
C LEU A 28 -7.15 4.61 3.96
N ARG A 29 -6.94 4.93 2.69
CA ARG A 29 -5.60 4.95 2.09
C ARG A 29 -4.69 5.97 2.77
N ILE A 30 -5.17 7.20 2.98
CA ILE A 30 -4.42 8.25 3.67
C ILE A 30 -4.04 7.79 5.08
N ALA A 31 -4.99 7.29 5.86
CA ALA A 31 -4.76 6.81 7.21
C ALA A 31 -3.76 5.63 7.25
N ALA A 32 -3.86 4.68 6.31
CA ALA A 32 -2.95 3.55 6.21
C ALA A 32 -1.51 3.99 5.92
N PHE A 33 -1.30 5.03 5.11
CA PHE A 33 0.03 5.57 4.85
C PHE A 33 0.58 6.39 6.03
N VAL A 34 -0.26 7.17 6.71
CA VAL A 34 0.16 7.83 7.96
C VAL A 34 0.59 6.78 8.99
N LEU A 35 -0.20 5.73 9.14
CA LEU A 35 0.13 4.62 10.03
C LEU A 35 1.43 3.91 9.61
N LEU A 36 1.70 3.76 8.32
CA LEU A 36 2.95 3.20 7.79
C LEU A 36 4.16 4.04 8.22
N ILE A 37 4.08 5.37 8.15
CA ILE A 37 5.17 6.27 8.57
C ILE A 37 5.40 6.15 10.09
N VAL A 38 4.32 6.22 10.89
CA VAL A 38 4.41 6.04 12.34
C VAL A 38 4.98 4.67 12.71
N TYR A 39 4.59 3.62 11.99
CA TYR A 39 5.15 2.28 12.17
C TYR A 39 6.66 2.24 11.90
N HIS A 40 7.15 2.87 10.83
CA HIS A 40 8.59 2.90 10.54
C HIS A 40 9.37 3.74 11.57
N ILE A 41 8.78 4.80 12.12
CA ILE A 41 9.35 5.50 13.29
C ILE A 41 9.40 4.53 14.48
N GLY A 42 8.35 3.77 14.73
CA GLY A 42 8.33 2.74 15.78
C GLY A 42 9.41 1.67 15.60
N MET A 43 9.75 1.30 14.34
CA MET A 43 10.81 0.35 14.04
C MET A 43 12.19 0.83 14.51
N VAL A 44 12.44 2.13 14.64
CA VAL A 44 13.69 2.69 15.21
C VAL A 44 13.85 2.25 16.67
N PHE A 45 12.76 2.17 17.42
CA PHE A 45 12.73 1.85 18.87
C PHE A 45 12.44 0.38 19.16
N ALA A 46 11.76 -0.33 18.26
CA ALA A 46 11.39 -1.73 18.44
C ALA A 46 12.63 -2.63 18.57
N PRO A 47 12.58 -3.79 19.25
CA PRO A 47 13.72 -4.68 19.40
C PRO A 47 14.13 -5.42 18.12
N TRP A 48 13.25 -5.50 17.10
CA TRP A 48 13.55 -6.17 15.83
C TRP A 48 14.59 -5.41 15.00
N ASP A 49 15.34 -6.11 14.17
CA ASP A 49 16.30 -5.48 13.27
C ASP A 49 15.62 -4.56 12.25
N TRP A 50 16.28 -3.45 11.99
CA TRP A 50 15.86 -2.48 11.00
C TRP A 50 17.07 -1.70 10.45
N VAL A 51 16.85 -0.73 9.53
CA VAL A 51 17.90 0.05 8.87
C VAL A 51 18.86 0.69 9.86
N ILE A 52 18.31 1.32 10.89
CA ILE A 52 19.02 1.98 11.97
C ILE A 52 18.22 1.88 13.27
N LYS A 53 18.91 1.81 14.38
CA LYS A 53 18.31 1.70 15.72
C LYS A 53 18.75 2.85 16.60
N THR A 54 17.84 3.30 17.46
CA THR A 54 18.16 4.22 18.57
C THR A 54 18.98 3.53 19.66
N ASN A 55 19.59 4.35 20.53
CA ASN A 55 20.25 3.87 21.75
C ASN A 55 19.26 3.24 22.75
N HIS A 56 17.96 3.50 22.60
CA HIS A 56 16.89 3.08 23.54
C HIS A 56 15.92 2.11 22.83
N ARG A 57 16.20 0.81 22.91
CA ARG A 57 15.25 -0.20 22.45
C ARG A 57 14.12 -0.37 23.46
N ILE A 58 12.88 -0.36 23.00
CA ILE A 58 11.66 -0.42 23.84
C ILE A 58 10.93 -1.74 23.57
N PRO A 59 11.13 -2.78 24.41
CA PRO A 59 10.45 -4.08 24.24
C PRO A 59 8.92 -3.98 24.27
N GLY A 60 8.36 -3.00 24.99
CA GLY A 60 6.90 -2.77 25.02
C GLY A 60 6.26 -2.45 23.67
N LEU A 61 7.05 -2.11 22.65
CA LEU A 61 6.54 -1.90 21.28
C LEU A 61 6.26 -3.20 20.51
N ILE A 62 6.72 -4.37 20.99
CA ILE A 62 6.43 -5.65 20.33
C ILE A 62 4.92 -5.81 20.14
N ALA A 63 4.14 -5.73 21.20
CA ALA A 63 2.70 -5.99 21.13
C ALA A 63 1.94 -5.04 20.18
N PRO A 64 2.03 -3.70 20.27
CA PRO A 64 1.30 -2.81 19.37
C PRO A 64 1.78 -2.92 17.93
N MET A 65 3.06 -3.18 17.69
CA MET A 65 3.59 -3.31 16.33
C MET A 65 3.23 -4.65 15.69
N SER A 66 3.23 -5.75 16.46
CA SER A 66 2.75 -7.06 16.00
C SER A 66 1.26 -7.03 15.61
N LEU A 67 0.45 -6.20 16.28
CA LEU A 67 -0.95 -5.97 15.89
C LEU A 67 -1.09 -5.19 14.57
N LEU A 68 -0.08 -4.44 14.14
CA LEU A 68 -0.14 -3.65 12.91
C LEU A 68 0.47 -4.39 11.71
N THR A 69 1.48 -5.20 11.95
CA THR A 69 2.31 -5.82 10.92
C THR A 69 1.52 -6.64 9.90
N PRO A 70 0.61 -7.56 10.28
CA PRO A 70 0.02 -8.49 9.32
C PRO A 70 -0.89 -7.84 8.27
N TRP A 71 -1.64 -6.81 8.64
CA TRP A 71 -2.74 -6.30 7.80
C TRP A 71 -2.43 -4.99 7.08
N ARG A 72 -1.51 -4.14 7.56
CA ARG A 72 -1.34 -2.79 6.99
C ARG A 72 -0.92 -2.81 5.52
N LEU A 73 0.02 -3.67 5.11
CA LEU A 73 0.44 -3.79 3.71
C LEU A 73 -0.61 -4.51 2.86
N ALA A 74 -1.22 -5.56 3.39
CA ALA A 74 -2.33 -6.26 2.76
C ALA A 74 -3.48 -5.29 2.44
N LEU A 75 -3.83 -4.42 3.39
CA LEU A 75 -4.80 -3.34 3.21
C LEU A 75 -4.40 -2.39 2.08
N LEU A 76 -3.13 -1.96 2.04
CA LEU A 76 -2.64 -1.05 1.00
C LEU A 76 -2.71 -1.70 -0.40
N PHE A 77 -2.42 -3.00 -0.53
CA PHE A 77 -2.61 -3.72 -1.78
C PHE A 77 -4.10 -3.79 -2.16
N ALA A 78 -4.99 -4.08 -1.22
CA ALA A 78 -6.43 -4.12 -1.48
C ALA A 78 -6.98 -2.75 -1.94
N VAL A 79 -6.63 -1.67 -1.26
CA VAL A 79 -7.02 -0.30 -1.65
C VAL A 79 -6.42 0.08 -3.02
N SER A 80 -5.18 -0.36 -3.31
CA SER A 80 -4.53 -0.12 -4.60
C SER A 80 -5.22 -0.91 -5.73
N GLY A 81 -5.68 -2.13 -5.45
CA GLY A 81 -6.51 -2.91 -6.35
C GLY A 81 -7.83 -2.20 -6.68
N TYR A 82 -8.51 -1.72 -5.64
CA TYR A 82 -9.75 -0.94 -5.80
C TYR A 82 -9.56 0.31 -6.68
N ALA A 83 -8.51 1.08 -6.42
CA ALA A 83 -8.17 2.24 -7.25
C ALA A 83 -7.79 1.85 -8.70
N SER A 84 -7.21 0.66 -8.89
CA SER A 84 -6.83 0.14 -10.20
C SER A 84 -8.03 -0.14 -11.09
N TRP A 85 -9.15 -0.63 -10.54
CA TRP A 85 -10.40 -0.78 -11.28
C TRP A 85 -10.89 0.55 -11.86
N HIS A 86 -10.97 1.60 -11.03
CA HIS A 86 -11.41 2.91 -11.49
C HIS A 86 -10.49 3.52 -12.53
N LEU A 87 -9.19 3.28 -12.41
CA LEU A 87 -8.23 3.72 -13.43
C LEU A 87 -8.40 2.91 -14.73
N PHE A 88 -8.60 1.60 -14.65
CA PHE A 88 -8.84 0.74 -15.80
C PHE A 88 -10.09 1.15 -16.59
N THR A 89 -11.22 1.31 -15.89
CA THR A 89 -12.49 1.73 -16.50
C THR A 89 -12.36 3.10 -17.17
N LYS A 90 -11.67 4.05 -16.52
CA LYS A 90 -11.40 5.37 -17.11
C LYS A 90 -10.46 5.31 -18.32
N SER A 91 -9.53 4.36 -18.35
CA SER A 91 -8.55 4.23 -19.44
C SER A 91 -9.15 3.63 -20.71
N GLY A 92 -10.25 2.88 -20.59
CA GLY A 92 -10.97 2.25 -21.71
C GLY A 92 -10.24 1.08 -22.38
N SER A 93 -8.95 0.84 -22.07
CA SER A 93 -8.20 -0.32 -22.58
C SER A 93 -7.07 -0.73 -21.64
N ALA A 94 -6.71 -2.02 -21.67
CA ALA A 94 -5.62 -2.58 -20.84
C ALA A 94 -4.26 -1.94 -21.18
N GLY A 95 -4.00 -1.63 -22.44
CA GLY A 95 -2.75 -0.98 -22.87
C GLY A 95 -2.62 0.45 -22.34
N LYS A 96 -3.69 1.26 -22.42
CA LYS A 96 -3.69 2.63 -21.85
C LYS A 96 -3.59 2.60 -20.34
N PHE A 97 -4.26 1.65 -19.69
CA PHE A 97 -4.16 1.41 -18.26
C PHE A 97 -2.72 1.10 -17.85
N LEU A 98 -2.06 0.13 -18.50
CA LEU A 98 -0.67 -0.25 -18.20
C LEU A 98 0.29 0.92 -18.43
N ARG A 99 0.16 1.65 -19.57
CA ARG A 99 0.98 2.85 -19.84
C ARG A 99 0.87 3.89 -18.74
N SER A 100 -0.36 4.16 -18.27
CA SER A 100 -0.59 5.10 -17.16
C SER A 100 0.08 4.62 -15.86
N ARG A 101 0.06 3.30 -15.60
CA ARG A 101 0.71 2.71 -14.42
C ARG A 101 2.23 2.73 -14.54
N ASN A 102 2.78 2.42 -15.71
CA ASN A 102 4.24 2.49 -15.94
C ASN A 102 4.78 3.88 -15.58
N VAL A 103 4.16 4.93 -16.08
CA VAL A 103 4.59 6.31 -15.78
C VAL A 103 4.48 6.62 -14.29
N ARG A 104 3.41 6.17 -13.61
CA ARG A 104 3.15 6.53 -12.21
C ARG A 104 3.87 5.66 -11.19
N LEU A 105 4.38 4.51 -11.56
CA LEU A 105 5.05 3.58 -10.65
C LEU A 105 6.53 3.39 -11.00
N LEU A 106 6.88 3.13 -12.27
CA LEU A 106 8.28 2.88 -12.65
C LEU A 106 9.15 4.12 -12.62
N ILE A 107 8.64 5.29 -13.04
CA ILE A 107 9.42 6.52 -13.01
C ILE A 107 9.78 6.89 -11.55
N PRO A 108 8.83 6.95 -10.60
CA PRO A 108 9.17 7.19 -9.20
C PRO A 108 10.00 6.06 -8.57
N LEU A 109 9.79 4.80 -8.96
CA LEU A 109 10.62 3.70 -8.49
C LEU A 109 12.08 3.90 -8.90
N ALA A 110 12.33 4.18 -10.19
CA ALA A 110 13.67 4.46 -10.70
C ALA A 110 14.29 5.69 -10.00
N PHE A 111 13.54 6.77 -9.85
CA PHE A 111 13.99 7.95 -9.11
C PHE A 111 14.35 7.61 -7.66
N GLY A 112 13.49 6.87 -6.97
CA GLY A 112 13.72 6.47 -5.60
C GLY A 112 14.97 5.59 -5.44
N MET A 113 15.15 4.62 -6.34
CA MET A 113 16.35 3.76 -6.34
C MET A 113 17.64 4.53 -6.62
N VAL A 114 17.59 5.56 -7.47
CA VAL A 114 18.77 6.37 -7.81
C VAL A 114 19.07 7.43 -6.77
N ALA A 115 18.04 8.10 -6.24
CA ALA A 115 18.25 9.31 -5.44
C ALA A 115 17.97 9.12 -3.93
N LEU A 116 17.08 8.20 -3.54
CA LEU A 116 16.62 8.07 -2.16
C LEU A 116 17.20 6.85 -1.44
N VAL A 117 17.14 5.68 -2.06
CA VAL A 117 17.68 4.43 -1.49
C VAL A 117 19.17 4.49 -1.18
N PRO A 118 20.04 5.17 -1.98
CA PRO A 118 21.46 5.29 -1.63
C PRO A 118 21.71 5.86 -0.24
N VAL A 119 20.85 6.74 0.24
CA VAL A 119 20.94 7.34 1.58
C VAL A 119 20.77 6.27 2.67
N GLU A 120 19.76 5.41 2.53
CA GLU A 120 19.50 4.33 3.49
C GLU A 120 20.62 3.28 3.47
N MET A 121 21.04 2.90 2.28
CA MET A 121 22.12 1.92 2.09
C MET A 121 23.46 2.45 2.60
N TRP A 122 23.74 3.75 2.44
CA TRP A 122 24.93 4.38 3.02
C TRP A 122 24.92 4.28 4.55
N VAL A 123 23.81 4.61 5.21
CA VAL A 123 23.72 4.47 6.67
C VAL A 123 23.93 3.01 7.11
N ARG A 124 23.37 2.05 6.38
CA ARG A 124 23.55 0.61 6.67
C ARG A 124 25.02 0.15 6.61
N VAL A 125 25.78 0.64 5.63
CA VAL A 125 27.21 0.28 5.51
C VAL A 125 28.07 1.08 6.50
N MET A 126 27.68 2.33 6.81
CA MET A 126 28.35 3.14 7.84
C MET A 126 28.28 2.50 9.23
N ASP A 127 27.13 1.92 9.58
CA ASP A 127 26.93 1.16 10.82
C ASP A 127 27.90 -0.05 10.92
N LYS A 128 28.35 -0.58 9.79
CA LYS A 128 29.32 -1.66 9.69
C LYS A 128 30.78 -1.21 9.55
N GLY A 129 31.04 0.11 9.60
CA GLY A 129 32.41 0.68 9.56
C GLY A 129 32.89 1.10 8.16
N TYR A 130 31.97 1.28 7.19
CA TYR A 130 32.33 1.82 5.87
C TYR A 130 33.01 3.19 5.99
N PRO A 131 34.20 3.40 5.35
CA PRO A 131 35.08 4.55 5.69
C PRO A 131 34.75 5.84 4.93
N HIS A 132 33.83 5.79 3.94
CA HIS A 132 33.64 6.92 3.04
C HIS A 132 32.30 7.61 3.22
N GLY A 133 32.21 8.89 2.82
CA GLY A 133 31.00 9.69 2.89
C GLY A 133 29.95 9.31 1.83
N LEU A 134 28.73 9.85 2.00
CA LEU A 134 27.59 9.57 1.13
C LEU A 134 27.87 9.82 -0.36
N ILE A 135 28.59 10.90 -0.71
CA ILE A 135 28.85 11.26 -2.12
C ILE A 135 29.68 10.18 -2.80
N GLN A 136 30.76 9.72 -2.17
CA GLN A 136 31.60 8.66 -2.71
C GLN A 136 30.84 7.35 -2.78
N PHE A 137 30.08 7.00 -1.74
CA PHE A 137 29.22 5.82 -1.75
C PHE A 137 28.24 5.86 -2.92
N TRP A 138 27.48 6.95 -3.07
CA TRP A 138 26.48 7.09 -4.11
C TRP A 138 27.06 7.07 -5.53
N THR A 139 28.19 7.73 -5.75
CA THR A 139 28.76 7.86 -7.11
C THR A 139 29.58 6.64 -7.56
N HIS A 140 30.10 5.83 -6.63
CA HIS A 140 30.98 4.70 -6.95
C HIS A 140 30.48 3.36 -6.40
N ASP A 141 30.26 3.26 -5.09
CA ASP A 141 30.09 1.96 -4.44
C ASP A 141 28.66 1.43 -4.47
N TYR A 142 27.67 2.30 -4.50
CA TYR A 142 26.25 1.93 -4.57
C TYR A 142 25.89 1.14 -5.85
N TRP A 143 26.58 1.37 -6.94
CA TRP A 143 26.29 0.75 -8.24
C TRP A 143 26.94 -0.62 -8.44
N ARG A 144 27.59 -1.13 -7.43
CA ARG A 144 28.13 -2.49 -7.43
C ARG A 144 26.99 -3.51 -7.47
N SER A 145 27.29 -4.70 -8.00
CA SER A 145 26.36 -5.83 -7.97
C SER A 145 26.90 -6.91 -7.05
N GLY A 146 26.02 -7.51 -6.28
CA GLY A 146 26.36 -8.57 -5.32
C GLY A 146 26.54 -8.05 -3.90
N GLU A 147 27.17 -8.86 -3.04
CA GLU A 147 27.34 -8.55 -1.63
C GLU A 147 28.46 -7.51 -1.42
N PHE A 148 28.13 -6.47 -0.65
CA PHE A 148 29.06 -5.42 -0.26
C PHE A 148 28.76 -4.97 1.17
N TRP A 149 29.75 -5.05 2.07
CA TRP A 149 29.58 -4.77 3.50
C TRP A 149 28.44 -5.55 4.15
N GLY A 150 28.25 -6.81 3.76
CA GLY A 150 27.20 -7.70 4.26
C GLY A 150 25.79 -7.27 3.86
N ARG A 151 25.64 -6.61 2.70
CA ARG A 151 24.38 -6.25 2.07
C ARG A 151 24.42 -6.54 0.58
N GLU A 152 23.30 -7.02 0.05
CA GLU A 152 23.15 -7.24 -1.37
C GLU A 152 22.79 -5.94 -2.10
N PHE A 153 23.41 -5.72 -3.26
CA PHE A 153 23.18 -4.61 -4.18
C PHE A 153 22.81 -5.12 -5.58
N PRO A 154 21.94 -4.40 -6.31
CA PRO A 154 21.16 -3.23 -5.87
C PRO A 154 20.03 -3.62 -4.92
N SER A 155 19.64 -2.72 -4.02
CA SER A 155 18.48 -2.88 -3.15
C SER A 155 17.42 -1.83 -3.49
N TRP A 156 16.16 -2.16 -3.31
CA TRP A 156 15.04 -1.20 -3.40
C TRP A 156 14.48 -0.80 -2.03
N GLU A 157 15.03 -1.35 -0.96
CA GLU A 157 14.65 -1.07 0.42
C GLU A 157 13.10 -1.01 0.57
N HIS A 158 12.55 0.08 1.13
CA HIS A 158 11.09 0.23 1.28
C HIS A 158 10.32 0.31 -0.05
N LEU A 159 10.96 0.55 -1.19
CA LEU A 159 10.29 0.70 -2.48
C LEU A 159 9.81 -0.62 -3.09
N TRP A 160 10.12 -1.77 -2.47
CA TRP A 160 9.65 -3.08 -2.94
C TRP A 160 8.13 -3.14 -3.13
N PHE A 161 7.35 -2.42 -2.30
CA PHE A 161 5.90 -2.34 -2.44
C PHE A 161 5.47 -1.76 -3.80
N VAL A 162 6.18 -0.74 -4.30
CA VAL A 162 5.90 -0.13 -5.62
C VAL A 162 6.23 -1.10 -6.74
N ALA A 163 7.34 -1.84 -6.63
CA ALA A 163 7.73 -2.86 -7.60
C ALA A 163 6.68 -3.97 -7.69
N TYR A 164 6.20 -4.47 -6.55
CA TYR A 164 5.13 -5.47 -6.47
C TYR A 164 3.82 -4.93 -7.06
N LEU A 165 3.43 -3.73 -6.67
CA LEU A 165 2.23 -3.09 -7.18
C LEU A 165 2.27 -2.92 -8.71
N TRP A 166 3.44 -2.55 -9.25
CA TRP A 166 3.64 -2.48 -10.69
C TRP A 166 3.51 -3.86 -11.34
N ALA A 167 4.17 -4.88 -10.82
CA ALA A 167 4.12 -6.24 -11.35
C ALA A 167 2.69 -6.80 -11.34
N TYR A 168 1.97 -6.65 -10.23
CA TYR A 168 0.57 -7.09 -10.13
C TYR A 168 -0.33 -6.35 -11.12
N THR A 169 -0.09 -5.06 -11.32
CA THR A 169 -0.82 -4.26 -12.31
C THR A 169 -0.50 -4.70 -13.74
N ALA A 170 0.76 -5.04 -14.04
CA ALA A 170 1.18 -5.51 -15.36
C ALA A 170 0.57 -6.89 -15.68
N ILE A 171 0.61 -7.81 -14.72
CA ILE A 171 -0.04 -9.13 -14.84
C ILE A 171 -1.56 -8.96 -15.03
N LEU A 172 -2.19 -8.14 -14.22
CA LEU A 172 -3.62 -7.84 -14.34
C LEU A 172 -3.96 -7.26 -15.73
N ALA A 173 -3.17 -6.30 -16.23
CA ALA A 173 -3.37 -5.72 -17.56
C ALA A 173 -3.25 -6.78 -18.66
N ALA A 174 -2.28 -7.71 -18.55
CA ALA A 174 -2.12 -8.81 -19.49
C ALA A 174 -3.31 -9.78 -19.47
N VAL A 175 -3.83 -10.10 -18.28
CA VAL A 175 -5.04 -10.92 -18.11
C VAL A 175 -6.25 -10.22 -18.73
N LEU A 176 -6.45 -8.94 -18.42
CA LEU A 176 -7.58 -8.16 -18.95
C LEU A 176 -7.53 -7.99 -20.47
N ALA A 177 -6.33 -7.90 -21.05
CA ALA A 177 -6.15 -7.83 -22.52
C ALA A 177 -6.52 -9.15 -23.22
N ARG A 178 -6.37 -10.28 -22.52
CA ARG A 178 -6.62 -11.64 -23.05
C ARG A 178 -7.92 -12.26 -22.55
N ARG A 179 -8.65 -11.59 -21.63
CA ARG A 179 -9.86 -12.16 -21.05
C ARG A 179 -10.88 -12.50 -22.15
N ARG A 180 -11.57 -13.63 -21.96
CA ARG A 180 -12.65 -14.11 -22.81
C ARG A 180 -13.86 -14.35 -21.91
N GLY A 181 -15.05 -14.51 -22.51
CA GLY A 181 -16.31 -14.69 -21.76
C GLY A 181 -16.27 -15.78 -20.70
N ARG A 182 -15.48 -16.85 -20.87
CA ARG A 182 -15.30 -17.89 -19.84
C ARG A 182 -14.59 -17.36 -18.57
N PHE A 183 -13.63 -16.44 -18.71
CA PHE A 183 -12.98 -15.82 -17.56
C PHE A 183 -13.95 -14.91 -16.81
N ASP A 184 -14.70 -14.09 -17.54
CA ASP A 184 -15.72 -13.21 -16.95
C ASP A 184 -16.82 -14.02 -16.25
N ALA A 185 -17.25 -15.14 -16.81
CA ALA A 185 -18.19 -16.08 -16.21
C ALA A 185 -17.62 -16.72 -14.92
N GLY A 186 -16.34 -17.09 -14.92
CA GLY A 186 -15.67 -17.62 -13.72
C GLY A 186 -15.59 -16.61 -12.59
N VAL A 187 -15.24 -15.36 -12.87
CA VAL A 187 -15.24 -14.29 -11.89
C VAL A 187 -16.63 -14.03 -11.35
N ALA A 188 -17.64 -13.96 -12.22
CA ALA A 188 -19.04 -13.78 -11.82
C ALA A 188 -19.55 -14.93 -10.92
N ALA A 189 -19.20 -16.17 -11.25
CA ALA A 189 -19.53 -17.35 -10.43
C ALA A 189 -18.85 -17.29 -9.05
N ALA A 190 -17.57 -16.93 -8.99
CA ALA A 190 -16.83 -16.75 -7.74
C ALA A 190 -17.45 -15.63 -6.87
N VAL A 191 -17.79 -14.50 -7.46
CA VAL A 191 -18.46 -13.39 -6.79
C VAL A 191 -19.82 -13.83 -6.25
N ALA A 192 -20.64 -14.52 -7.07
CA ALA A 192 -21.93 -15.05 -6.65
C ALA A 192 -21.82 -16.07 -5.52
N TRP A 193 -20.78 -16.91 -5.56
CA TRP A 193 -20.51 -17.88 -4.50
C TRP A 193 -20.07 -17.22 -3.19
N LEU A 194 -19.14 -16.24 -3.26
CA LEU A 194 -18.66 -15.49 -2.10
C LEU A 194 -19.76 -14.62 -1.47
N SER A 195 -20.74 -14.19 -2.25
CA SER A 195 -21.86 -13.36 -1.77
C SER A 195 -22.84 -14.14 -0.86
N LYS A 196 -22.78 -15.48 -0.84
CA LYS A 196 -23.69 -16.33 -0.06
C LYS A 196 -23.17 -16.53 1.37
N GLY A 197 -24.03 -16.23 2.35
CA GLY A 197 -23.74 -16.48 3.77
C GLY A 197 -22.46 -15.81 4.26
N TRP A 198 -21.60 -16.57 4.90
CA TRP A 198 -20.33 -16.11 5.51
C TRP A 198 -19.08 -16.51 4.70
N ARG A 199 -19.26 -16.98 3.46
CA ARG A 199 -18.16 -17.48 2.61
C ARG A 199 -17.08 -16.46 2.38
N ILE A 200 -17.44 -15.20 2.21
CA ILE A 200 -16.48 -14.11 2.04
C ILE A 200 -15.57 -13.92 3.26
N LEU A 201 -15.99 -14.33 4.45
CA LEU A 201 -15.21 -14.23 5.66
C LEU A 201 -14.17 -15.35 5.75
N TRP A 202 -14.63 -16.62 5.63
CA TRP A 202 -13.78 -17.77 5.94
C TRP A 202 -13.02 -18.35 4.73
N ALA A 203 -13.58 -18.29 3.51
CA ALA A 203 -12.98 -18.99 2.38
C ALA A 203 -11.67 -18.34 1.89
N PRO A 204 -11.58 -17.02 1.68
CA PRO A 204 -10.31 -16.40 1.36
C PRO A 204 -9.31 -16.48 2.51
N ALA A 205 -9.75 -16.34 3.77
CA ALA A 205 -8.87 -16.50 4.92
C ALA A 205 -8.26 -17.90 4.99
N GLY A 206 -9.07 -18.94 4.77
CA GLY A 206 -8.60 -20.33 4.72
C GLY A 206 -7.63 -20.58 3.57
N LEU A 207 -7.93 -20.08 2.36
CA LEU A 207 -7.06 -20.20 1.21
C LEU A 207 -5.69 -19.52 1.44
N LEU A 208 -5.71 -18.32 1.99
CA LEU A 208 -4.48 -17.59 2.35
C LEU A 208 -3.67 -18.33 3.43
N ALA A 209 -4.35 -18.90 4.44
CA ALA A 209 -3.70 -19.68 5.48
C ALA A 209 -3.04 -20.94 4.92
N ILE A 210 -3.73 -21.71 4.08
CA ILE A 210 -3.17 -22.89 3.42
C ILE A 210 -1.96 -22.51 2.57
N ALA A 211 -2.04 -21.44 1.78
CA ALA A 211 -0.94 -20.99 0.94
C ALA A 211 0.27 -20.55 1.79
N LYS A 212 0.04 -19.70 2.81
CA LYS A 212 1.12 -19.18 3.67
C LYS A 212 1.80 -20.27 4.47
N VAL A 213 1.03 -21.17 5.09
CA VAL A 213 1.58 -22.30 5.86
C VAL A 213 2.29 -23.31 4.95
N GLY A 214 1.72 -23.59 3.77
CA GLY A 214 2.36 -24.52 2.81
C GLY A 214 3.69 -24.01 2.26
N LEU A 215 3.82 -22.69 2.08
CA LEU A 215 5.03 -22.07 1.55
C LEU A 215 6.11 -21.84 2.61
N MET A 216 5.75 -21.70 3.90
CA MET A 216 6.70 -21.34 4.96
C MET A 216 7.86 -22.36 5.16
N PHE A 217 7.67 -23.61 4.72
CA PHE A 217 8.69 -24.66 4.82
C PHE A 217 9.50 -24.82 3.53
N VAL A 218 9.16 -24.10 2.47
CA VAL A 218 9.73 -24.28 1.12
C VAL A 218 10.44 -23.02 0.64
N VAL A 219 10.00 -21.85 1.09
CA VAL A 219 10.44 -20.55 0.56
C VAL A 219 10.75 -19.61 1.72
N GLU A 220 11.91 -18.96 1.67
CA GLU A 220 12.24 -17.85 2.57
C GLU A 220 11.36 -16.64 2.29
N GLU A 221 11.01 -15.89 3.35
CA GLU A 221 10.30 -14.61 3.23
C GLU A 221 11.33 -13.52 2.95
N GLU A 222 11.42 -13.10 1.70
CA GLU A 222 12.28 -12.00 1.28
C GLU A 222 11.49 -11.04 0.38
N HIS A 223 11.83 -9.75 0.41
CA HIS A 223 11.18 -8.75 -0.43
C HIS A 223 11.77 -8.71 -1.85
N GLY A 224 11.92 -9.89 -2.46
CA GLY A 224 12.45 -10.11 -3.81
C GLY A 224 11.34 -10.37 -4.83
N LEU A 225 11.24 -9.57 -5.90
CA LEU A 225 10.15 -9.65 -6.87
C LEU A 225 9.95 -11.04 -7.50
N PHE A 226 11.00 -11.85 -7.60
CA PHE A 226 10.96 -13.16 -8.25
C PHE A 226 11.01 -14.34 -7.27
N ARG A 227 11.38 -14.11 -6.03
CA ARG A 227 11.59 -15.18 -5.05
C ARG A 227 10.61 -15.17 -3.88
N ASP A 228 9.99 -14.04 -3.58
CA ASP A 228 9.05 -13.88 -2.45
C ASP A 228 7.67 -14.50 -2.74
N TRP A 229 7.63 -15.80 -2.94
CA TRP A 229 6.37 -16.53 -3.19
C TRP A 229 5.42 -16.44 -2.00
N ALA A 230 5.94 -16.38 -0.77
CA ALA A 230 5.15 -16.24 0.44
C ALA A 230 4.45 -14.86 0.48
N GLY A 231 5.15 -13.78 0.15
CA GLY A 231 4.57 -12.45 0.02
C GLY A 231 3.57 -12.36 -1.14
N HIS A 232 3.91 -12.93 -2.30
CA HIS A 232 2.98 -12.94 -3.44
C HIS A 232 1.69 -13.72 -3.13
N ALA A 233 1.77 -14.85 -2.44
CA ALA A 233 0.61 -15.63 -2.03
C ALA A 233 -0.35 -14.84 -1.12
N GLN A 234 0.17 -13.89 -0.35
CA GLN A 234 -0.61 -12.99 0.50
C GLN A 234 -1.10 -11.76 -0.25
N TYR A 235 -0.23 -11.06 -0.98
CA TYR A 235 -0.53 -9.71 -1.49
C TYR A 235 -1.27 -9.72 -2.82
N VAL A 236 -1.04 -10.70 -3.71
CA VAL A 236 -1.79 -10.80 -4.98
C VAL A 236 -3.29 -10.99 -4.74
N PRO A 237 -3.76 -11.93 -3.88
CA PRO A 237 -5.18 -12.07 -3.59
C PRO A 237 -5.79 -10.81 -2.99
N MET A 238 -5.06 -10.08 -2.15
CA MET A 238 -5.53 -8.82 -1.56
C MET A 238 -5.71 -7.73 -2.62
N PHE A 239 -4.75 -7.58 -3.53
CA PHE A 239 -4.84 -6.66 -4.66
C PHE A 239 -6.01 -7.02 -5.59
N LEU A 240 -6.17 -8.30 -5.94
CA LEU A 240 -7.26 -8.78 -6.78
C LEU A 240 -8.62 -8.62 -6.10
N PHE A 241 -8.72 -8.87 -4.78
CA PHE A 241 -9.94 -8.62 -4.02
C PHE A 241 -10.39 -7.17 -4.14
N GLY A 242 -9.49 -6.21 -3.93
CA GLY A 242 -9.81 -4.80 -4.09
C GLY A 242 -10.30 -4.46 -5.51
N PHE A 243 -9.63 -4.99 -6.53
CA PHE A 243 -10.02 -4.79 -7.93
C PHE A 243 -11.41 -5.37 -8.24
N VAL A 244 -11.69 -6.59 -7.80
CA VAL A 244 -12.98 -7.26 -7.99
C VAL A 244 -14.09 -6.55 -7.21
N LEU A 245 -13.82 -6.13 -5.95
CA LEU A 245 -14.79 -5.41 -5.13
C LEU A 245 -15.27 -4.11 -5.80
N ALA A 246 -14.35 -3.37 -6.42
CA ALA A 246 -14.70 -2.14 -7.16
C ALA A 246 -15.58 -2.42 -8.39
N GLY A 247 -15.37 -3.58 -9.04
CA GLY A 247 -16.13 -4.00 -10.22
C GLY A 247 -17.40 -4.79 -9.92
N ALA A 248 -17.60 -5.22 -8.67
CA ALA A 248 -18.70 -6.07 -8.24
C ALA A 248 -19.38 -5.50 -6.98
N PRO A 249 -20.20 -4.43 -7.14
CA PRO A 249 -20.84 -3.74 -6.00
C PRO A 249 -21.67 -4.65 -5.10
N GLN A 250 -22.17 -5.76 -5.62
CA GLN A 250 -22.93 -6.76 -4.86
C GLN A 250 -22.13 -7.40 -3.72
N LEU A 251 -20.80 -7.34 -3.73
CA LEU A 251 -19.96 -7.82 -2.62
C LEU A 251 -20.02 -6.92 -1.37
N TRP A 252 -20.47 -5.67 -1.49
CA TRP A 252 -20.58 -4.80 -0.32
C TRP A 252 -21.61 -5.31 0.70
N SER A 253 -22.72 -5.86 0.26
CA SER A 253 -23.75 -6.42 1.16
C SER A 253 -23.20 -7.55 2.05
N PRO A 254 -22.54 -8.61 1.52
CA PRO A 254 -21.90 -9.61 2.36
C PRO A 254 -20.81 -9.05 3.27
N LEU A 255 -19.99 -8.09 2.82
CA LEU A 255 -19.01 -7.43 3.69
C LEU A 255 -19.68 -6.74 4.87
N GLN A 256 -20.72 -5.96 4.62
CA GLN A 256 -21.51 -5.29 5.67
C GLN A 256 -22.21 -6.27 6.63
N ARG A 257 -22.52 -7.48 6.19
CA ARG A 257 -23.08 -8.54 7.04
C ARG A 257 -22.05 -9.07 8.04
N VAL A 258 -20.81 -9.29 7.60
CA VAL A 258 -19.79 -10.03 8.37
C VAL A 258 -18.78 -9.15 9.09
N TRP A 259 -18.74 -7.83 8.88
CA TRP A 259 -17.66 -6.97 9.36
C TRP A 259 -17.41 -7.01 10.87
N LYS A 260 -18.46 -7.16 11.70
CA LYS A 260 -18.31 -7.27 13.17
C LYS A 260 -17.60 -8.56 13.55
N ALA A 261 -17.99 -9.67 12.93
CA ALA A 261 -17.32 -10.95 13.12
C ALA A 261 -15.89 -10.91 12.56
N ALA A 262 -15.67 -10.23 11.42
CA ALA A 262 -14.34 -10.01 10.87
C ALA A 262 -13.45 -9.24 11.85
N LEU A 263 -13.96 -8.17 12.47
CA LEU A 263 -13.20 -7.40 13.47
C LEU A 263 -12.89 -8.25 14.73
N ALA A 264 -13.84 -9.04 15.20
CA ALA A 264 -13.63 -9.94 16.34
C ALA A 264 -12.57 -11.01 16.03
N LEU A 265 -12.63 -11.62 14.83
CA LEU A 265 -11.63 -12.60 14.39
C LEU A 265 -10.25 -11.96 14.18
N ALA A 266 -10.19 -10.72 13.67
CA ALA A 266 -8.94 -9.97 13.57
C ALA A 266 -8.33 -9.73 14.96
N GLY A 267 -9.14 -9.40 15.95
CA GLY A 267 -8.69 -9.26 17.35
C GLY A 267 -8.17 -10.56 17.93
N LEU A 268 -8.88 -11.68 17.71
CA LEU A 268 -8.44 -13.00 18.17
C LEU A 268 -7.14 -13.43 17.49
N ALA A 269 -7.06 -13.29 16.18
CA ALA A 269 -5.85 -13.60 15.42
C ALA A 269 -4.66 -12.70 15.85
N GLY A 270 -4.92 -11.41 16.10
CA GLY A 270 -3.93 -10.49 16.65
C GLY A 270 -3.45 -10.88 18.03
N ALA A 271 -4.35 -11.36 18.91
CA ALA A 271 -3.95 -11.87 20.21
C ALA A 271 -3.03 -13.10 20.11
N ILE A 272 -3.30 -14.02 19.17
CA ILE A 272 -2.42 -15.17 18.91
C ILE A 272 -1.03 -14.68 18.46
N VAL A 273 -0.96 -13.75 17.50
CA VAL A 273 0.32 -13.20 17.01
C VAL A 273 1.10 -12.56 18.15
N VAL A 274 0.46 -11.71 18.95
CA VAL A 274 1.13 -11.04 20.09
C VAL A 274 1.62 -12.04 21.13
N VAL A 275 0.82 -13.06 21.46
CA VAL A 275 1.22 -14.10 22.43
C VAL A 275 2.44 -14.85 21.91
N VAL A 276 2.49 -15.24 20.64
CA VAL A 276 3.64 -15.95 20.08
C VAL A 276 4.89 -15.07 20.09
N GLU A 277 4.79 -13.82 19.61
CA GLU A 277 5.90 -12.86 19.61
C GLU A 277 6.47 -12.57 21.00
N LEU A 278 5.62 -12.50 22.02
CA LEU A 278 6.06 -12.29 23.41
C LEU A 278 6.60 -13.56 24.07
N SER A 279 6.15 -14.75 23.61
CA SER A 279 6.62 -16.04 24.13
C SER A 279 7.96 -16.48 23.55
N PHE A 280 8.29 -16.01 22.34
CA PHE A 280 9.52 -16.36 21.63
C PHE A 280 10.26 -15.07 21.18
N PRO A 281 10.78 -14.26 22.13
CA PRO A 281 11.41 -12.99 21.80
C PRO A 281 12.78 -13.17 21.16
N GLY A 282 13.15 -12.24 20.28
CA GLY A 282 14.47 -12.16 19.64
C GLY A 282 14.71 -13.29 18.64
N GLU A 283 15.76 -14.07 18.84
CA GLU A 283 16.14 -15.19 17.96
C GLU A 283 15.55 -16.56 18.37
N ALA A 284 14.64 -16.57 19.37
CA ALA A 284 14.02 -17.82 19.81
C ALA A 284 13.11 -18.37 18.70
N ILE A 285 13.40 -19.59 18.25
CA ILE A 285 12.65 -20.24 17.17
C ILE A 285 11.48 -21.04 17.77
N PRO A 286 10.21 -20.67 17.46
CA PRO A 286 9.06 -21.43 17.91
C PRO A 286 9.03 -22.84 17.28
N PRO A 287 8.38 -23.82 17.92
CA PRO A 287 8.09 -25.11 17.28
C PRO A 287 7.29 -24.92 15.98
N HIS A 288 7.50 -25.79 15.00
CA HIS A 288 6.88 -25.66 13.66
C HIS A 288 5.35 -25.51 13.68
N TRP A 289 4.65 -26.19 14.59
CA TRP A 289 3.20 -26.07 14.72
C TRP A 289 2.76 -24.69 15.27
N VAL A 290 3.59 -24.06 16.15
CA VAL A 290 3.35 -22.69 16.62
C VAL A 290 3.56 -21.71 15.49
N MET A 291 4.67 -21.86 14.72
CA MET A 291 4.94 -21.03 13.54
C MET A 291 3.82 -21.14 12.50
N ALA A 292 3.33 -22.35 12.22
CA ALA A 292 2.22 -22.59 11.31
C ALA A 292 0.94 -21.89 11.79
N GLY A 293 0.63 -22.02 13.08
CA GLY A 293 -0.52 -21.35 13.70
C GLY A 293 -0.42 -19.82 13.64
N GLU A 294 0.76 -19.28 13.92
CA GLU A 294 1.02 -17.85 13.83
C GLU A 294 0.88 -17.32 12.39
N ARG A 295 1.48 -18.01 11.40
CA ARG A 295 1.36 -17.63 9.97
C ARG A 295 -0.09 -17.66 9.49
N ALA A 296 -0.86 -18.67 9.93
CA ALA A 296 -2.29 -18.74 9.64
C ALA A 296 -3.06 -17.57 10.31
N ALA A 297 -2.72 -17.25 11.57
CA ALA A 297 -3.32 -16.11 12.28
C ALA A 297 -2.97 -14.77 11.60
N GLN A 298 -1.73 -14.55 11.18
CA GLN A 298 -1.30 -13.34 10.48
C GLN A 298 -2.14 -13.09 9.22
N VAL A 299 -2.31 -14.07 8.34
CA VAL A 299 -3.08 -13.89 7.10
C VAL A 299 -4.59 -13.83 7.34
N ALA A 300 -5.11 -14.56 8.34
CA ALA A 300 -6.49 -14.43 8.78
C ALA A 300 -6.77 -13.01 9.31
N MET A 301 -5.86 -12.45 10.10
CA MET A 301 -5.92 -11.06 10.57
C MET A 301 -5.86 -10.08 9.39
N ALA A 302 -4.95 -10.29 8.44
CA ALA A 302 -4.81 -9.45 7.25
C ALA A 302 -6.12 -9.37 6.46
N TRP A 303 -6.76 -10.51 6.22
CA TRP A 303 -8.03 -10.59 5.49
C TRP A 303 -9.19 -9.95 6.27
N THR A 304 -9.38 -10.38 7.51
CA THR A 304 -10.53 -9.97 8.32
C THR A 304 -10.47 -8.50 8.72
N MET A 305 -9.28 -7.98 9.05
CA MET A 305 -9.07 -6.55 9.30
C MET A 305 -9.35 -5.72 8.05
N THR A 306 -8.94 -6.18 6.87
CA THR A 306 -9.22 -5.48 5.61
C THR A 306 -10.73 -5.38 5.37
N ILE A 307 -11.49 -6.45 5.56
CA ILE A 307 -12.97 -6.43 5.48
C ILE A 307 -13.53 -5.38 6.45
N ALA A 308 -13.14 -5.46 7.72
CA ALA A 308 -13.66 -4.56 8.75
C ALA A 308 -13.36 -3.09 8.42
N LEU A 309 -12.11 -2.78 8.03
CA LEU A 309 -11.69 -1.42 7.73
C LEU A 309 -12.34 -0.86 6.46
N PHE A 310 -12.57 -1.67 5.43
CA PHE A 310 -13.31 -1.25 4.24
C PHE A 310 -14.74 -0.82 4.61
N VAL A 311 -15.45 -1.63 5.40
CA VAL A 311 -16.82 -1.31 5.84
C VAL A 311 -16.85 -0.11 6.79
N LEU A 312 -15.91 -0.03 7.73
CA LEU A 312 -15.82 1.10 8.65
C LEU A 312 -15.54 2.41 7.91
N ALA A 313 -14.61 2.38 6.95
CA ALA A 313 -14.29 3.54 6.14
C ALA A 313 -15.47 3.99 5.27
N ASP A 314 -16.18 3.05 4.64
CA ASP A 314 -17.39 3.37 3.87
C ASP A 314 -18.51 3.94 4.74
N ARG A 315 -18.69 3.39 5.93
CA ARG A 315 -19.77 3.80 6.85
C ARG A 315 -19.52 5.14 7.55
N TYR A 316 -18.28 5.39 7.97
CA TYR A 316 -17.98 6.53 8.86
C TYR A 316 -17.15 7.63 8.19
N TRP A 317 -16.37 7.29 7.16
CA TRP A 317 -15.45 8.24 6.49
C TRP A 317 -15.89 8.60 5.07
N ASN A 318 -17.05 8.15 4.61
CA ASN A 318 -17.54 8.37 3.25
C ASN A 318 -18.04 9.82 3.05
N ARG A 319 -17.18 10.79 3.35
CA ARG A 319 -17.47 12.21 3.20
C ARG A 319 -16.38 12.88 2.37
N ASP A 320 -16.78 13.79 1.47
CA ASP A 320 -15.82 14.65 0.78
C ASP A 320 -15.39 15.79 1.72
N HIS A 321 -14.11 16.14 1.65
CA HIS A 321 -13.54 17.23 2.42
C HIS A 321 -12.50 17.97 1.58
N ARG A 322 -12.34 19.28 1.80
CA ARG A 322 -11.41 20.14 1.04
C ARG A 322 -9.97 19.61 0.97
N TRP A 323 -9.49 18.98 2.04
CA TRP A 323 -8.14 18.45 2.14
C TRP A 323 -7.95 17.06 1.50
N ARG A 324 -9.05 16.31 1.27
CA ARG A 324 -8.97 14.91 0.79
C ARG A 324 -8.14 14.77 -0.49
N LYS A 325 -8.38 15.66 -1.47
CA LYS A 325 -7.67 15.59 -2.76
C LYS A 325 -6.18 15.84 -2.59
N SER A 326 -5.78 16.85 -1.84
CA SER A 326 -4.38 17.19 -1.59
C SER A 326 -3.67 16.12 -0.77
N LEU A 327 -4.31 15.60 0.29
CA LEU A 327 -3.76 14.53 1.10
C LEU A 327 -3.63 13.23 0.30
N ALA A 328 -4.63 12.87 -0.50
CA ALA A 328 -4.56 11.69 -1.36
C ALA A 328 -3.47 11.82 -2.45
N GLU A 329 -3.19 13.03 -2.92
CA GLU A 329 -2.07 13.32 -3.85
C GLU A 329 -0.72 13.20 -3.13
N ALA A 330 -0.61 13.69 -1.90
CA ALA A 330 0.61 13.69 -1.09
C ALA A 330 1.05 12.29 -0.65
N VAL A 331 0.13 11.31 -0.56
CA VAL A 331 0.41 9.94 -0.09
C VAL A 331 1.64 9.33 -0.76
N PHE A 332 1.74 9.40 -2.07
CA PHE A 332 2.82 8.74 -2.79
C PHE A 332 4.17 9.46 -2.67
N PRO A 333 4.27 10.80 -2.80
CA PRO A 333 5.49 11.52 -2.45
C PRO A 333 5.96 11.29 -1.01
N PHE A 334 5.06 11.27 -0.04
CA PHE A 334 5.38 10.96 1.36
C PHE A 334 5.96 9.55 1.49
N TYR A 335 5.34 8.58 0.81
CA TYR A 335 5.86 7.21 0.79
C TYR A 335 7.29 7.13 0.26
N LEU A 336 7.66 7.88 -0.77
CA LEU A 336 8.99 7.84 -1.35
C LEU A 336 10.07 8.33 -0.38
N ILE A 337 9.81 9.42 0.36
CA ILE A 337 10.85 10.10 1.13
C ILE A 337 10.85 9.75 2.63
N HIS A 338 9.77 9.17 3.19
CA HIS A 338 9.65 9.03 4.65
C HIS A 338 10.75 8.17 5.27
N GLN A 339 11.12 7.04 4.65
CA GLN A 339 12.11 6.15 5.23
C GLN A 339 13.52 6.74 5.18
N PRO A 340 14.03 7.29 4.05
CA PRO A 340 15.27 8.07 4.05
C PRO A 340 15.27 9.20 5.07
N ALA A 341 14.16 9.90 5.26
CA ALA A 341 14.04 10.96 6.25
C ALA A 341 14.19 10.43 7.68
N ILE A 342 13.48 9.36 8.03
CA ILE A 342 13.59 8.71 9.34
C ILE A 342 15.03 8.26 9.59
N VAL A 343 15.63 7.59 8.62
CA VAL A 343 17.01 7.06 8.72
C VAL A 343 18.01 8.17 8.95
N LEU A 344 17.97 9.27 8.16
CA LEU A 344 18.88 10.39 8.33
C LEU A 344 18.69 11.11 9.65
N ILE A 345 17.44 11.40 10.06
CA ILE A 345 17.18 12.06 11.33
C ILE A 345 17.74 11.19 12.47
N THR A 346 17.47 9.90 12.45
CA THR A 346 18.01 8.98 13.47
C THR A 346 19.54 8.97 13.46
N TRP A 347 20.17 8.83 12.29
CA TRP A 347 21.63 8.79 12.16
C TRP A 347 22.32 10.01 12.79
N TYR A 348 21.81 11.21 12.50
CA TYR A 348 22.38 12.45 13.03
C TYR A 348 21.97 12.73 14.49
N SER A 349 20.91 12.09 15.00
CA SER A 349 20.51 12.24 16.40
C SER A 349 21.19 11.27 17.37
N LEU A 350 21.71 10.13 16.89
CA LEU A 350 22.38 9.13 17.74
C LEU A 350 23.47 9.72 18.68
N PRO A 351 24.36 10.63 18.22
CA PRO A 351 25.37 11.22 19.09
C PRO A 351 24.80 12.11 20.21
N LEU A 352 23.57 12.61 20.04
CA LEU A 352 22.93 13.53 21.01
C LEU A 352 22.38 12.79 22.23
N LYS A 353 22.26 11.45 22.18
CA LYS A 353 21.76 10.58 23.26
C LYS A 353 20.48 11.12 23.90
N LEU A 354 19.52 11.53 23.06
CA LEU A 354 18.27 12.11 23.50
C LEU A 354 17.42 11.10 24.28
N ASP A 355 16.55 11.61 25.15
CA ASP A 355 15.48 10.80 25.74
C ASP A 355 14.55 10.24 24.66
N SER A 356 14.03 9.02 24.87
CA SER A 356 13.21 8.30 23.90
C SER A 356 11.98 9.09 23.43
N TRP A 357 11.33 9.84 24.31
CA TRP A 357 10.16 10.63 23.96
C TRP A 357 10.52 11.87 23.13
N ILE A 358 11.65 12.50 23.46
CA ILE A 358 12.18 13.64 22.70
C ILE A 358 12.60 13.16 21.32
N GLU A 359 13.32 12.04 21.23
CA GLU A 359 13.73 11.44 19.98
C GLU A 359 12.52 11.04 19.12
N PHE A 360 11.49 10.41 19.70
CA PHE A 360 10.25 10.09 19.00
C PHE A 360 9.54 11.34 18.47
N ALA A 361 9.39 12.37 19.31
CA ALA A 361 8.77 13.63 18.89
C ALA A 361 9.55 14.32 17.75
N MET A 362 10.87 14.31 17.85
CA MET A 362 11.77 14.85 16.82
C MET A 362 11.63 14.07 15.50
N LEU A 363 11.62 12.74 15.56
CA LEU A 363 11.42 11.88 14.38
C LEU A 363 10.06 12.13 13.74
N LEU A 364 9.00 12.21 14.53
CA LEU A 364 7.65 12.46 14.03
C LEU A 364 7.54 13.86 13.38
N ALA A 365 8.01 14.89 14.06
CA ALA A 365 7.97 16.26 13.55
C ALA A 365 8.88 16.46 12.35
N GLY A 366 10.13 15.99 12.42
CA GLY A 366 11.13 16.11 11.36
C GLY A 366 10.72 15.34 10.10
N THR A 367 10.29 14.09 10.24
CA THR A 367 9.79 13.30 9.11
C THR A 367 8.57 13.95 8.47
N SER A 368 7.62 14.43 9.27
CA SER A 368 6.41 15.12 8.75
C SER A 368 6.79 16.39 8.01
N ALA A 369 7.73 17.18 8.53
CA ALA A 369 8.22 18.41 7.90
C ALA A 369 8.92 18.11 6.56
N ILE A 370 9.83 17.13 6.52
CA ILE A 370 10.54 16.72 5.30
C ILE A 370 9.57 16.19 4.25
N CYS A 371 8.65 15.30 4.62
CA CYS A 371 7.63 14.78 3.71
C CYS A 371 6.75 15.90 3.12
N THR A 372 6.33 16.84 3.97
CA THR A 372 5.53 17.98 3.55
C THR A 372 6.30 18.89 2.61
N ALA A 373 7.54 19.25 2.95
CA ALA A 373 8.40 20.07 2.11
C ALA A 373 8.67 19.39 0.75
N PHE A 374 9.01 18.11 0.75
CA PHE A 374 9.23 17.32 -0.47
C PHE A 374 8.01 17.32 -1.40
N TYR A 375 6.82 17.13 -0.84
CA TYR A 375 5.58 17.20 -1.63
C TYR A 375 5.30 18.63 -2.14
N LEU A 376 5.36 19.64 -1.26
CA LEU A 376 5.02 21.02 -1.63
C LEU A 376 5.99 21.59 -2.68
N ILE A 377 7.29 21.35 -2.51
CA ILE A 377 8.32 21.75 -3.48
C ILE A 377 8.15 20.96 -4.78
N GLY A 378 8.05 19.64 -4.68
CA GLY A 378 7.98 18.77 -5.84
C GLY A 378 6.73 18.94 -6.69
N ARG A 379 5.60 19.33 -6.10
CA ARG A 379 4.37 19.63 -6.86
C ARG A 379 4.44 20.93 -7.67
N GLU A 380 5.30 21.86 -7.29
CA GLU A 380 5.48 23.14 -7.99
C GLU A 380 6.47 23.02 -9.16
N ILE A 381 7.40 22.09 -9.11
CA ILE A 381 8.44 21.89 -10.13
C ILE A 381 7.95 20.90 -11.19
N GLY A 382 7.67 21.38 -12.39
CA GLY A 382 7.01 20.61 -13.47
C GLY A 382 7.72 19.29 -13.83
N TRP A 383 9.06 19.31 -13.96
CA TRP A 383 9.84 18.12 -14.29
C TRP A 383 9.97 17.13 -13.10
N LEU A 384 9.86 17.59 -11.86
CA LEU A 384 9.95 16.75 -10.66
C LEU A 384 8.64 16.00 -10.37
N ARG A 385 7.51 16.53 -10.82
CA ARG A 385 6.19 15.90 -10.61
C ARG A 385 6.14 14.42 -11.00
N PRO A 386 6.52 14.01 -12.23
CA PRO A 386 6.48 12.59 -12.59
C PRO A 386 7.46 11.74 -11.76
N LEU A 387 8.59 12.30 -11.34
CA LEU A 387 9.59 11.58 -10.51
C LEU A 387 9.05 11.23 -9.13
N ILE A 388 8.15 12.06 -8.58
CA ILE A 388 7.50 11.82 -7.28
C ILE A 388 6.07 11.25 -7.42
N GLY A 389 5.71 10.75 -8.61
CA GLY A 389 4.43 10.07 -8.88
C GLY A 389 3.23 10.99 -9.09
N LEU A 390 3.44 12.30 -9.26
CA LEU A 390 2.39 13.25 -9.55
C LEU A 390 2.10 13.34 -11.06
N GLY A 391 0.83 13.54 -11.40
CA GLY A 391 0.44 13.80 -12.79
C GLY A 391 0.91 15.19 -13.29
N PRO A 392 0.88 15.43 -14.61
CA PRO A 392 1.17 16.75 -15.16
C PRO A 392 0.25 17.82 -14.55
N ARG A 393 0.74 19.07 -14.47
CA ARG A 393 -0.11 20.19 -14.08
C ARG A 393 -1.29 20.28 -15.04
N ARG A 394 -2.51 20.31 -14.52
CA ARG A 394 -3.64 20.76 -15.34
C ARG A 394 -3.42 22.25 -15.63
N PRO A 395 -3.53 22.69 -16.90
CA PRO A 395 -3.55 24.11 -17.17
C PRO A 395 -4.64 24.74 -16.27
N HIS A 396 -4.30 25.86 -15.64
CA HIS A 396 -5.28 26.67 -14.93
C HIS A 396 -6.39 26.98 -15.93
N ASN A 397 -7.64 26.62 -15.65
CA ASN A 397 -8.76 26.89 -16.54
C ASN A 397 -8.69 28.36 -16.93
N ILE A 398 -8.41 28.63 -18.20
CA ILE A 398 -8.82 29.87 -18.82
C ILE A 398 -10.34 29.91 -18.63
N PRO A 399 -10.91 30.94 -18.00
CA PRO A 399 -12.35 31.06 -17.90
C PRO A 399 -12.94 30.86 -19.29
N ASP A 400 -13.94 29.99 -19.40
CA ASP A 400 -14.67 29.79 -20.66
C ASP A 400 -15.34 31.12 -21.04
N THR A 401 -14.68 31.85 -21.90
CA THR A 401 -15.18 33.12 -22.46
C THR A 401 -16.09 32.87 -23.67
N SER A 402 -16.67 31.67 -23.80
CA SER A 402 -17.72 31.46 -24.80
C SER A 402 -18.94 32.29 -24.45
N PRO A 403 -19.43 33.18 -25.37
CA PRO A 403 -20.62 33.98 -25.14
C PRO A 403 -21.81 33.04 -24.92
N GLN A 404 -22.51 33.21 -23.83
CA GLN A 404 -23.80 32.56 -23.66
C GLN A 404 -24.73 33.07 -24.77
N PRO A 405 -25.41 32.21 -25.52
CA PRO A 405 -26.42 32.67 -26.48
C PRO A 405 -27.57 33.35 -25.74
N ALA A 406 -27.93 34.53 -26.25
CA ALA A 406 -28.99 35.38 -25.77
C ALA A 406 -30.37 34.70 -25.88
#